data_5a1e6e15dca117a5da75452fde9eb556
#
_entry.id   5a1e6e15dca117a5da75452fde9eb556
#
_cell.length_a   1.000
_cell.length_b   1.000
_cell.length_c   1.000
_cell.angle_alpha   90.00
_cell.angle_beta   90.00
_cell.angle_gamma   90.00
#
_symmetry.space_group_name_H-M   'P 1'
#
loop_
_entity.id
_entity.type
_entity.pdbx_description
1 polymer ?
#
loop_
_entity_poly.entity_id
_entity_poly.type
_entity_poly.pdbx_seq_one_letter_code
_entity_poly.pdbx_strand_id
1 'polypeptide(L)'
;MVLVPSSGVGSNLLGVSNMRSREAALRLKRFDAQEKARKVQGLEHMIREFEQIASDLERQVQSEEDRTGVKDRSHFAYSTYAKAATLRRDKLIASIDDLRVKLDDAARERDEADAEMVSADTSDIDRDRRRPERHAGASLR
;
A
#
# COMPACT_ATOMS: atom_id res chain seq x y z
N MET A 1 -10.70 31.30 54.68
CA MET A 1 -11.77 30.42 54.25
C MET A 1 -11.95 30.52 52.73
N VAL A 2 -11.60 29.49 52.05
CA VAL A 2 -11.56 29.54 50.63
C VAL A 2 -12.45 28.45 50.06
N LEU A 3 -13.36 28.88 49.23
CA LEU A 3 -14.25 28.02 48.50
C LEU A 3 -13.78 27.91 47.06
N VAL A 4 -13.48 26.75 46.67
CA VAL A 4 -13.05 26.49 45.31
C VAL A 4 -14.21 25.85 44.53
N PRO A 5 -14.85 26.56 43.68
CA PRO A 5 -15.80 25.96 42.76
C PRO A 5 -15.05 25.41 41.60
N SER A 6 -14.85 24.15 41.59
CA SER A 6 -14.09 23.52 40.49
C SER A 6 -14.90 22.61 39.60
N SER A 7 -16.20 22.69 39.66
CA SER A 7 -17.02 21.63 39.10
C SER A 7 -17.53 21.86 37.68
N GLY A 8 -17.06 22.88 36.99
CA GLY A 8 -17.64 23.18 35.66
C GLY A 8 -16.77 22.96 34.46
N VAL A 9 -15.49 22.73 34.64
CA VAL A 9 -14.54 22.79 33.49
C VAL A 9 -14.09 21.42 33.01
N GLY A 10 -14.25 20.40 33.80
CA GLY A 10 -13.68 19.07 33.51
C GLY A 10 -14.40 18.33 32.38
N SER A 11 -15.68 18.53 32.20
CA SER A 11 -16.46 17.75 31.23
C SER A 11 -16.26 18.18 29.77
N ASN A 12 -16.03 19.48 29.56
CA ASN A 12 -15.79 19.98 28.22
C ASN A 12 -14.38 19.64 27.70
N LEU A 13 -13.41 19.64 28.59
CA LEU A 13 -12.05 19.25 28.27
C LEU A 13 -11.93 17.77 27.91
N LEU A 14 -12.70 16.90 28.55
CA LEU A 14 -12.73 15.48 28.24
C LEU A 14 -13.37 15.20 26.87
N GLY A 15 -14.40 15.94 26.50
CA GLY A 15 -15.03 15.82 25.18
C GLY A 15 -14.12 16.28 24.05
N VAL A 16 -13.43 17.39 24.22
CA VAL A 16 -12.44 17.90 23.24
C VAL A 16 -11.25 16.98 23.13
N SER A 17 -10.75 16.44 24.24
CA SER A 17 -9.67 15.47 24.26
C SER A 17 -10.04 14.18 23.50
N ASN A 18 -11.27 13.70 23.68
CA ASN A 18 -11.77 12.53 22.95
C ASN A 18 -11.88 12.78 21.46
N MET A 19 -12.35 13.95 21.05
CA MET A 19 -12.43 14.32 19.62
C MET A 19 -11.05 14.38 18.99
N ARG A 20 -10.08 14.99 19.67
CA ARG A 20 -8.69 15.04 19.20
C ARG A 20 -8.06 13.66 19.10
N SER A 21 -8.34 12.79 20.05
CA SER A 21 -7.87 11.40 20.03
C SER A 21 -8.43 10.61 18.84
N ARG A 22 -9.72 10.81 18.53
CA ARG A 22 -10.36 10.17 17.37
C ARG A 22 -9.79 10.70 16.06
N GLU A 23 -9.60 12.00 15.93
CA GLU A 23 -8.99 12.62 14.76
C GLU A 23 -7.57 12.13 14.56
N ALA A 24 -6.78 12.02 15.63
CA ALA A 24 -5.44 11.47 15.58
C ALA A 24 -5.44 10.00 15.14
N ALA A 25 -6.37 9.20 15.65
CA ALA A 25 -6.53 7.80 15.27
C ALA A 25 -6.92 7.66 13.79
N LEU A 26 -7.83 8.52 13.29
CA LEU A 26 -8.20 8.54 11.87
C LEU A 26 -7.03 8.93 10.97
N ARG A 27 -6.24 9.91 11.38
CA ARG A 27 -5.04 10.31 10.64
C ARG A 27 -4.04 9.16 10.54
N LEU A 28 -3.83 8.43 11.62
CA LEU A 28 -2.95 7.26 11.64
C LEU A 28 -3.45 6.16 10.70
N LYS A 29 -4.74 5.91 10.68
CA LYS A 29 -5.34 4.92 9.77
C LYS A 29 -5.22 5.33 8.31
N ARG A 30 -5.44 6.61 8.00
CA ARG A 30 -5.22 7.15 6.65
C ARG A 30 -3.77 7.06 6.22
N PHE A 31 -2.86 7.39 7.12
CA PHE A 31 -1.42 7.28 6.87
C PHE A 31 -1.03 5.83 6.59
N ASP A 32 -1.50 4.89 7.41
CA ASP A 32 -1.23 3.46 7.22
C ASP A 32 -1.77 2.97 5.86
N ALA A 33 -3.00 3.34 5.51
CA ALA A 33 -3.59 3.00 4.21
C ALA A 33 -2.76 3.55 3.04
N GLN A 34 -2.27 4.79 3.16
CA GLN A 34 -1.40 5.41 2.14
C GLN A 34 -0.06 4.69 2.02
N GLU A 35 0.55 4.32 3.13
CA GLU A 35 1.81 3.58 3.14
C GLU A 35 1.66 2.19 2.51
N LYS A 36 0.57 1.49 2.80
CA LYS A 36 0.25 0.20 2.17
C LYS A 36 0.04 0.36 0.65
N ALA A 37 -0.66 1.40 0.23
CA ALA A 37 -0.83 1.71 -1.19
C ALA A 37 0.50 2.02 -1.90
N ARG A 38 1.39 2.76 -1.26
CA ARG A 38 2.74 3.05 -1.81
C ARG A 38 3.56 1.79 -1.98
N LYS A 39 3.48 0.88 -1.02
CA LYS A 39 4.18 -0.42 -1.09
C LYS A 39 3.71 -1.23 -2.30
N VAL A 40 2.40 -1.28 -2.54
CA VAL A 40 1.81 -1.94 -3.72
C VAL A 40 2.35 -1.31 -5.00
N GLN A 41 2.30 0.01 -5.11
CA GLN A 41 2.78 0.73 -6.29
C GLN A 41 4.27 0.51 -6.54
N GLY A 42 5.08 0.50 -5.47
CA GLY A 42 6.51 0.23 -5.55
C GLY A 42 6.81 -1.17 -6.09
N LEU A 43 6.09 -2.18 -5.60
CA LEU A 43 6.23 -3.56 -6.07
C LEU A 43 5.80 -3.72 -7.53
N GLU A 44 4.67 -3.12 -7.92
CA GLU A 44 4.21 -3.10 -9.32
C GLU A 44 5.24 -2.46 -10.24
N HIS A 45 5.84 -1.37 -9.81
CA HIS A 45 6.88 -0.67 -10.57
C HIS A 45 8.13 -1.54 -10.75
N MET A 46 8.59 -2.18 -9.69
CA MET A 46 9.74 -3.10 -9.76
C MET A 46 9.47 -4.26 -10.71
N ILE A 47 8.28 -4.83 -10.67
CA ILE A 47 7.90 -5.93 -11.56
C ILE A 47 7.96 -5.46 -13.01
N ARG A 48 7.40 -4.29 -13.32
CA ARG A 48 7.43 -3.75 -14.68
C ARG A 48 8.85 -3.49 -15.18
N GLU A 49 9.71 -2.95 -14.32
CA GLU A 49 11.13 -2.74 -14.68
C GLU A 49 11.84 -4.06 -14.96
N PHE A 50 11.64 -5.06 -14.12
CA PHE A 50 12.26 -6.37 -14.29
C PHE A 50 11.73 -7.08 -15.55
N GLU A 51 10.45 -6.98 -15.82
CA GLU A 51 9.84 -7.51 -17.05
C GLU A 51 10.43 -6.85 -18.29
N GLN A 52 10.66 -5.54 -18.26
CA GLN A 52 11.29 -4.81 -19.36
C GLN A 52 12.72 -5.29 -19.60
N ILE A 53 13.51 -5.44 -18.54
CA ILE A 53 14.89 -5.95 -18.64
C ILE A 53 14.90 -7.39 -19.17
N ALA A 54 14.01 -8.24 -18.68
CA ALA A 54 13.90 -9.62 -19.16
C ALA A 54 13.53 -9.69 -20.64
N SER A 55 12.63 -8.82 -21.09
CA SER A 55 12.25 -8.69 -22.49
C SER A 55 13.43 -8.22 -23.36
N ASP A 56 14.20 -7.27 -22.87
CA ASP A 56 15.40 -6.79 -23.58
C ASP A 56 16.46 -7.88 -23.69
N LEU A 57 16.66 -8.65 -22.64
CA LEU A 57 17.59 -9.80 -22.65
C LEU A 57 17.13 -10.87 -23.63
N GLU A 58 15.83 -11.15 -23.72
CA GLU A 58 15.27 -12.08 -24.70
C GLU A 58 15.57 -11.63 -26.12
N ARG A 59 15.39 -10.35 -26.41
CA ARG A 59 15.72 -9.79 -27.74
C ARG A 59 17.21 -9.90 -28.04
N GLN A 60 18.07 -9.70 -27.04
CA GLN A 60 19.52 -9.88 -27.20
C GLN A 60 19.87 -11.32 -27.53
N VAL A 61 19.23 -12.29 -26.85
CA VAL A 61 19.43 -13.73 -27.15
C VAL A 61 19.01 -14.04 -28.58
N GLN A 62 17.84 -13.61 -28.99
CA GLN A 62 17.32 -13.83 -30.36
C GLN A 62 18.21 -13.21 -31.41
N SER A 63 18.66 -11.98 -31.20
CA SER A 63 19.56 -11.27 -32.11
C SER A 63 20.90 -12.01 -32.25
N GLU A 64 21.44 -12.50 -31.17
CA GLU A 64 22.70 -13.24 -31.16
C GLU A 64 22.56 -14.62 -31.84
N GLU A 65 21.46 -15.31 -31.59
CA GLU A 65 21.15 -16.59 -32.25
C GLU A 65 21.00 -16.40 -33.78
N ASP A 66 20.34 -15.31 -34.20
CA ASP A 66 20.21 -14.97 -35.62
C ASP A 66 21.57 -14.61 -36.24
N ARG A 67 22.40 -13.88 -35.50
CA ARG A 67 23.75 -13.51 -35.97
C ARG A 67 24.65 -14.71 -36.18
N THR A 68 24.64 -15.65 -35.24
CA THR A 68 25.50 -16.84 -35.25
C THR A 68 24.93 -17.97 -36.10
N GLY A 69 23.61 -17.99 -36.32
CA GLY A 69 22.91 -19.09 -36.98
C GLY A 69 22.77 -20.34 -36.11
N VAL A 70 23.25 -20.32 -34.85
CA VAL A 70 23.18 -21.44 -33.93
C VAL A 70 22.12 -21.16 -32.88
N LYS A 71 21.02 -21.93 -32.93
CA LYS A 71 19.88 -21.77 -31.99
C LYS A 71 19.83 -22.87 -30.92
N ASP A 72 20.54 -23.96 -31.13
CA ASP A 72 20.60 -25.06 -30.17
C ASP A 72 21.56 -24.69 -29.03
N ARG A 73 21.02 -24.55 -27.84
CA ARG A 73 21.75 -24.16 -26.62
C ARG A 73 22.77 -25.22 -26.20
N SER A 74 22.57 -26.44 -26.57
CA SER A 74 23.50 -27.55 -26.28
C SER A 74 24.63 -27.68 -27.28
N HIS A 75 24.56 -26.95 -28.39
CA HIS A 75 25.59 -26.96 -29.41
C HIS A 75 26.89 -26.30 -28.91
N PHE A 76 28.04 -26.89 -29.23
CA PHE A 76 29.34 -26.38 -28.76
C PHE A 76 29.64 -24.96 -29.27
N ALA A 77 29.11 -24.60 -30.42
CA ALA A 77 29.29 -23.27 -31.03
C ALA A 77 28.22 -22.24 -30.57
N TYR A 78 27.35 -22.60 -29.64
CA TYR A 78 26.35 -21.66 -29.12
C TYR A 78 27.03 -20.48 -28.44
N SER A 79 26.53 -19.27 -28.69
CA SER A 79 27.11 -18.04 -28.20
C SER A 79 27.18 -18.00 -26.67
N THR A 80 28.37 -17.76 -26.13
CA THR A 80 28.57 -17.53 -24.68
C THR A 80 27.80 -16.32 -24.20
N TYR A 81 27.70 -15.28 -25.02
CA TYR A 81 26.92 -14.07 -24.74
C TYR A 81 25.44 -14.39 -24.60
N ALA A 82 24.86 -15.13 -25.54
CA ALA A 82 23.47 -15.56 -25.48
C ALA A 82 23.20 -16.44 -24.25
N LYS A 83 24.12 -17.30 -23.91
CA LYS A 83 24.03 -18.16 -22.72
C LYS A 83 23.99 -17.35 -21.43
N ALA A 84 24.88 -16.37 -21.31
CA ALA A 84 24.91 -15.45 -20.15
C ALA A 84 23.64 -14.60 -20.05
N ALA A 85 23.16 -14.08 -21.18
CA ALA A 85 21.92 -13.30 -21.23
C ALA A 85 20.70 -14.15 -20.83
N THR A 86 20.64 -15.39 -21.26
CA THR A 86 19.58 -16.34 -20.86
C THR A 86 19.59 -16.58 -19.34
N LEU A 87 20.75 -16.79 -18.73
CA LEU A 87 20.87 -16.98 -17.29
C LEU A 87 20.41 -15.75 -16.50
N ARG A 88 20.76 -14.57 -16.99
CA ARG A 88 20.30 -13.30 -16.37
C ARG A 88 18.79 -13.16 -16.48
N ARG A 89 18.24 -13.46 -17.66
CA ARG A 89 16.78 -13.45 -17.86
C ARG A 89 16.08 -14.41 -16.91
N ASP A 90 16.57 -15.64 -16.79
CA ASP A 90 15.95 -16.65 -15.93
C ASP A 90 15.97 -16.23 -14.46
N LYS A 91 17.05 -15.61 -13.99
CA LYS A 91 17.13 -15.05 -12.64
C LYS A 91 16.13 -13.90 -12.43
N LEU A 92 15.96 -13.04 -13.44
CA LEU A 92 14.95 -11.96 -13.37
C LEU A 92 13.53 -12.52 -13.32
N ILE A 93 13.24 -13.55 -14.10
CA ILE A 93 11.92 -14.21 -14.08
C ILE A 93 11.64 -14.79 -12.70
N ALA A 94 12.61 -15.47 -12.09
CA ALA A 94 12.47 -15.97 -10.73
C ALA A 94 12.22 -14.85 -9.72
N SER A 95 12.94 -13.73 -9.86
CA SER A 95 12.74 -12.55 -8.99
C SER A 95 11.36 -11.92 -9.20
N ILE A 96 10.85 -11.89 -10.42
CA ILE A 96 9.49 -11.41 -10.74
C ILE A 96 8.45 -12.28 -10.05
N ASP A 97 8.61 -13.60 -10.07
CA ASP A 97 7.69 -14.51 -9.41
C ASP A 97 7.66 -14.26 -7.89
N ASP A 98 8.81 -14.06 -7.26
CA ASP A 98 8.91 -13.69 -5.85
C ASP A 98 8.24 -12.34 -5.55
N LEU A 99 8.46 -11.36 -6.42
CA LEU A 99 7.83 -10.04 -6.29
C LEU A 99 6.30 -10.10 -6.43
N ARG A 100 5.79 -10.98 -7.30
CA ARG A 100 4.34 -11.17 -7.45
C ARG A 100 3.70 -11.73 -6.19
N VAL A 101 4.36 -12.66 -5.52
CA VAL A 101 3.90 -13.16 -4.21
C VAL A 101 3.86 -12.04 -3.18
N LYS A 102 4.91 -11.23 -3.11
CA LYS A 102 4.96 -10.05 -2.23
C LYS A 102 3.90 -9.03 -2.57
N LEU A 103 3.62 -8.83 -3.86
CA LEU A 103 2.57 -7.93 -4.33
C LEU A 103 1.19 -8.40 -3.88
N ASP A 104 0.90 -9.69 -4.00
CA ASP A 104 -0.37 -10.25 -3.54
C ASP A 104 -0.58 -10.04 -2.03
N ASP A 105 0.46 -10.26 -1.24
CA ASP A 105 0.44 -10.01 0.21
C ASP A 105 0.25 -8.53 0.52
N ALA A 106 0.98 -7.66 -0.17
CA ALA A 106 0.89 -6.21 0.01
C ALA A 106 -0.50 -5.68 -0.41
N ALA A 107 -1.08 -6.22 -1.47
CA ALA A 107 -2.44 -5.86 -1.92
C ALA A 107 -3.50 -6.23 -0.88
N ARG A 108 -3.37 -7.39 -0.24
CA ARG A 108 -4.26 -7.79 0.86
C ARG A 108 -4.12 -6.87 2.06
N GLU A 109 -2.90 -6.54 2.45
CA GLU A 109 -2.65 -5.60 3.54
C GLU A 109 -3.24 -4.21 3.26
N ARG A 110 -3.11 -3.74 2.02
CA ARG A 110 -3.72 -2.47 1.58
C ARG A 110 -5.23 -2.53 1.67
N ASP A 111 -5.85 -3.59 1.17
CA ASP A 111 -7.31 -3.74 1.19
C ASP A 111 -7.85 -3.80 2.62
N GLU A 112 -7.14 -4.48 3.53
CA GLU A 112 -7.47 -4.49 4.95
C GLU A 112 -7.36 -3.11 5.59
N ALA A 113 -6.30 -2.37 5.29
CA ALA A 113 -6.10 -1.01 5.80
C ALA A 113 -7.17 -0.05 5.29
N ASP A 114 -7.53 -0.16 4.01
CA ASP A 114 -8.62 0.62 3.40
C ASP A 114 -9.96 0.31 4.07
N ALA A 115 -10.25 -0.95 4.32
CA ALA A 115 -11.48 -1.37 5.00
C ALA A 115 -11.55 -0.84 6.43
N GLU A 116 -10.45 -0.88 7.17
CA GLU A 116 -10.36 -0.30 8.51
C GLU A 116 -10.58 1.22 8.52
N MET A 117 -10.00 1.91 7.54
CA MET A 117 -10.17 3.34 7.39
C MET A 117 -11.63 3.71 7.10
N VAL A 118 -12.27 3.01 6.17
CA VAL A 118 -13.68 3.23 5.83
C VAL A 118 -14.60 2.93 7.01
N SER A 119 -14.33 1.84 7.73
CA SER A 119 -15.09 1.47 8.93
C SER A 119 -14.97 2.53 10.03
N ALA A 120 -13.78 3.09 10.22
CA ALA A 120 -13.57 4.15 11.21
C ALA A 120 -14.29 5.45 10.82
N ASP A 121 -14.23 5.85 9.56
CA ASP A 121 -14.95 7.03 9.04
C ASP A 121 -16.46 6.84 9.19
N THR A 122 -17.00 5.68 8.88
CA THR A 122 -18.42 5.37 9.01
C THR A 122 -18.87 5.41 10.47
N SER A 123 -18.07 4.85 11.37
CA SER A 123 -18.36 4.89 12.81
C SER A 123 -18.42 6.32 13.36
N ASP A 124 -17.55 7.19 12.91
CA ASP A 124 -17.54 8.59 13.32
C ASP A 124 -18.77 9.33 12.80
N ILE A 125 -19.15 9.13 11.56
CA ILE A 125 -20.35 9.71 10.97
C ILE A 125 -21.59 9.25 11.71
N ASP A 126 -21.70 7.97 12.05
CA ASP A 126 -22.83 7.42 12.80
C ASP A 126 -22.90 7.98 14.23
N ARG A 127 -21.77 8.19 14.89
CA ARG A 127 -21.73 8.83 16.20
C ARG A 127 -22.20 10.27 16.14
N ASP A 128 -21.80 11.02 15.13
CA ASP A 128 -22.22 12.39 14.93
C ASP A 128 -23.72 12.48 14.64
N ARG A 129 -24.27 11.57 13.86
CA ARG A 129 -25.71 11.47 13.58
C ARG A 129 -26.53 11.10 14.82
N ARG A 130 -25.99 10.28 15.71
CA ARG A 130 -26.65 9.85 16.96
C ARG A 130 -26.51 10.87 18.08
N ARG A 131 -25.72 11.89 17.90
CA ARG A 131 -25.56 12.95 18.89
C ARG A 131 -26.87 13.72 19.00
N PRO A 132 -27.52 13.75 20.18
CA PRO A 132 -28.75 14.50 20.31
C PRO A 132 -28.47 16.00 20.09
N GLU A 133 -29.19 16.60 19.15
CA GLU A 133 -29.14 18.03 18.95
C GLU A 133 -29.63 18.73 20.22
N ARG A 134 -28.71 19.35 20.94
CA ARG A 134 -29.05 20.09 22.18
C ARG A 134 -29.75 21.40 21.90
N HIS A 135 -30.00 21.74 20.66
CA HIS A 135 -30.60 23.05 20.30
C HIS A 135 -32.09 23.05 20.24
N ALA A 136 -32.71 21.92 20.07
CA ALA A 136 -34.12 21.87 19.72
C ALA A 136 -35.08 22.20 20.88
N GLY A 137 -34.60 22.18 22.09
CA GLY A 137 -35.49 22.34 23.22
C GLY A 137 -35.49 23.71 23.90
N ALA A 138 -34.52 24.54 23.60
CA ALA A 138 -34.28 25.74 24.41
C ALA A 138 -34.90 27.03 23.87
N SER A 139 -35.42 27.02 22.67
CA SER A 139 -35.87 28.21 22.00
C SER A 139 -37.38 28.39 21.94
N LEU A 140 -38.11 27.51 22.55
CA LEU A 140 -39.55 27.54 22.49
C LEU A 140 -40.18 28.19 23.70
N ARG A 141 -40.01 29.48 23.80
CA ARG A 141 -40.87 30.30 24.67
C ARG A 141 -40.91 31.74 24.20
#